data_e0e35898f8f3601a7b11b84734036782
#
_entry.id   e0e35898f8f3601a7b11b84734036782
#
_cell.length_a   1.000
_cell.length_b   1.000
_cell.length_c   1.000
_cell.angle_alpha   90.00
_cell.angle_beta   90.00
_cell.angle_gamma   90.00
#
_symmetry.space_group_name_H-M   'P 1'
#
loop_
_entity.id
_entity.type
_entity.pdbx_description
1 polymer ?
#
loop_
_entity_poly.entity_id
_entity_poly.type
_entity_poly.pdbx_seq_one_letter_code
_entity_poly.pdbx_strand_id
1 'polypeptide(L)'
;MKYYSSFALATFLTVLLAFMPNLTISNVHARSMNSPVPVTTIASVDSTFTNDFDCAFPLLEEVKGSVRDTLFFDQNGTLVREYISPQFQGALTVRWTNQATGISLESHEASSLMIYYNPDGSFQKLMNQGLTFMVTVPGAGRPLLADVGRIVIERGKGITFEAGVHQELNGDTALFCDYLAGSG
;
A
#
# COMPACT_ATOMS: atom_id res chain seq x y z
N MET A 1 23.63 -15.09 -6.98
CA MET A 1 22.59 -14.25 -7.56
C MET A 1 21.29 -14.65 -6.91
N LYS A 2 20.78 -13.83 -5.98
CA LYS A 2 19.47 -14.05 -5.36
C LYS A 2 18.43 -13.50 -6.34
N TYR A 3 17.61 -14.36 -6.90
CA TYR A 3 16.41 -13.96 -7.61
C TYR A 3 15.45 -13.38 -6.56
N TYR A 4 15.39 -12.07 -6.47
CA TYR A 4 14.32 -11.42 -5.70
C TYR A 4 13.01 -11.79 -6.39
N SER A 5 12.16 -12.46 -5.65
CA SER A 5 10.83 -12.85 -6.12
C SER A 5 10.09 -11.56 -6.46
N SER A 6 9.86 -11.34 -7.74
CA SER A 6 9.09 -10.19 -8.28
C SER A 6 7.61 -10.20 -7.82
N PHE A 7 7.24 -11.14 -6.98
CA PHE A 7 5.86 -11.44 -6.60
C PHE A 7 5.36 -10.60 -5.42
N ALA A 8 6.18 -10.32 -4.39
CA ALA A 8 5.76 -9.47 -3.26
C ALA A 8 5.37 -8.05 -3.70
N LEU A 9 6.03 -7.56 -4.75
CA LEU A 9 5.72 -6.29 -5.39
C LEU A 9 4.34 -6.26 -6.06
N ALA A 10 3.86 -7.42 -6.52
CA ALA A 10 2.58 -7.54 -7.21
C ALA A 10 1.40 -7.33 -6.25
N THR A 11 1.50 -7.74 -4.99
CA THR A 11 0.39 -7.68 -4.04
C THR A 11 0.07 -6.24 -3.64
N PHE A 12 1.09 -5.46 -3.30
CA PHE A 12 0.91 -4.04 -2.95
C PHE A 12 0.40 -3.22 -4.14
N LEU A 13 0.92 -3.51 -5.34
CA LEU A 13 0.48 -2.87 -6.58
C LEU A 13 -0.92 -3.33 -7.00
N THR A 14 -1.32 -4.57 -6.70
CA THR A 14 -2.63 -5.12 -7.06
C THR A 14 -3.74 -4.51 -6.23
N VAL A 15 -3.53 -4.28 -4.93
CA VAL A 15 -4.48 -3.57 -4.06
C VAL A 15 -4.71 -2.16 -4.59
N LEU A 16 -3.65 -1.44 -4.95
CA LEU A 16 -3.76 -0.08 -5.48
C LEU A 16 -4.43 -0.04 -6.86
N LEU A 17 -4.10 -0.97 -7.76
CA LEU A 17 -4.67 -1.04 -9.11
C LEU A 17 -6.11 -1.56 -9.12
N ALA A 18 -6.54 -2.36 -8.14
CA ALA A 18 -7.92 -2.82 -8.02
C ALA A 18 -8.90 -1.69 -7.67
N PHE A 19 -8.40 -0.59 -7.10
CA PHE A 19 -9.21 0.59 -6.77
C PHE A 19 -9.38 1.59 -7.94
N MET A 20 -8.60 1.46 -9.03
CA MET A 20 -8.65 2.41 -10.14
C MET A 20 -9.83 2.24 -11.15
N PRO A 21 -10.55 1.11 -11.29
CA PRO A 21 -11.51 0.97 -12.39
C PRO A 21 -12.84 1.73 -12.21
N ASN A 22 -13.13 2.32 -11.04
CA ASN A 22 -14.42 2.97 -10.79
C ASN A 22 -14.37 4.45 -10.41
N LEU A 23 -13.23 5.10 -10.47
CA LEU A 23 -13.17 6.55 -10.42
C LEU A 23 -13.63 7.10 -11.79
N THR A 24 -14.95 7.19 -11.99
CA THR A 24 -15.50 8.07 -13.01
C THR A 24 -15.08 9.50 -12.64
N ILE A 25 -13.98 9.94 -13.22
CA ILE A 25 -13.57 11.34 -13.19
C ILE A 25 -14.66 12.09 -13.96
N SER A 26 -15.64 12.58 -13.22
CA SER A 26 -16.56 13.59 -13.75
C SER A 26 -15.69 14.74 -14.20
N ASN A 27 -15.78 15.10 -15.50
CA ASN A 27 -15.00 16.14 -16.15
C ASN A 27 -14.95 17.41 -15.29
N VAL A 28 -13.92 17.54 -14.48
CA VAL A 28 -13.60 18.78 -13.77
C VAL A 28 -12.95 19.68 -14.83
N HIS A 29 -13.73 20.58 -15.41
CA HIS A 29 -13.21 21.62 -16.27
C HIS A 29 -12.26 22.47 -15.44
N ALA A 30 -10.96 22.29 -15.61
CA ALA A 30 -9.94 23.15 -15.04
C ALA A 30 -10.12 24.56 -15.60
N ARG A 31 -10.60 25.49 -14.76
CA ARG A 31 -10.51 26.92 -15.07
C ARG A 31 -9.05 27.29 -15.18
N SER A 32 -8.68 27.87 -16.32
CA SER A 32 -7.37 28.48 -16.59
C SER A 32 -7.01 29.49 -15.48
N MET A 33 -6.23 29.04 -14.53
CA MET A 33 -5.46 29.87 -13.59
C MET A 33 -3.97 29.51 -13.79
N ASN A 34 -3.08 30.48 -13.62
CA ASN A 34 -1.63 30.38 -13.90
C ASN A 34 -0.85 29.31 -13.06
N SER A 35 -1.53 28.47 -12.34
CA SER A 35 -1.03 27.23 -11.73
C SER A 35 -2.23 26.32 -11.46
N PRO A 36 -2.25 25.09 -11.96
CA PRO A 36 -3.33 24.16 -11.66
C PRO A 36 -3.36 23.86 -10.15
N VAL A 37 -4.52 24.08 -9.56
CA VAL A 37 -4.76 23.78 -8.13
C VAL A 37 -4.83 22.26 -7.99
N PRO A 38 -4.15 21.64 -7.00
CA PRO A 38 -4.29 20.23 -6.73
C PRO A 38 -5.75 19.85 -6.44
N VAL A 39 -6.19 18.72 -6.96
CA VAL A 39 -7.52 18.17 -6.71
C VAL A 39 -7.41 17.14 -5.61
N THR A 40 -8.14 17.36 -4.50
CA THR A 40 -8.14 16.44 -3.37
C THR A 40 -9.50 15.78 -3.22
N THR A 41 -9.50 14.47 -3.08
CA THR A 41 -10.67 13.65 -2.80
C THR A 41 -10.43 12.80 -1.54
N ILE A 42 -11.52 12.37 -0.90
CA ILE A 42 -11.50 11.37 0.17
C ILE A 42 -12.29 10.18 -0.32
N ALA A 43 -11.66 9.01 -0.32
CA ALA A 43 -12.26 7.75 -0.71
C ALA A 43 -12.33 6.80 0.47
N SER A 44 -13.47 6.14 0.64
CA SER A 44 -13.60 5.00 1.55
C SER A 44 -12.99 3.76 0.92
N VAL A 45 -12.31 2.98 1.74
CA VAL A 45 -11.74 1.68 1.39
C VAL A 45 -12.48 0.62 2.18
N ASP A 46 -13.03 -0.37 1.51
CA ASP A 46 -13.62 -1.57 2.11
C ASP A 46 -13.44 -2.71 1.11
N SER A 47 -12.37 -3.46 1.27
CA SER A 47 -12.02 -4.54 0.36
C SER A 47 -11.58 -5.77 1.11
N THR A 48 -11.80 -6.91 0.47
CA THR A 48 -11.47 -8.23 0.99
C THR A 48 -10.92 -9.07 -0.16
N PHE A 49 -9.79 -9.71 0.05
CA PHE A 49 -9.16 -10.59 -0.94
C PHE A 49 -8.37 -11.69 -0.26
N THR A 50 -7.98 -12.70 -1.02
CA THR A 50 -7.10 -13.78 -0.55
C THR A 50 -5.66 -13.41 -0.84
N ASN A 51 -4.84 -13.46 0.20
CA ASN A 51 -3.39 -13.27 0.13
C ASN A 51 -2.71 -14.63 0.25
N ASP A 52 -2.00 -15.05 -0.80
CA ASP A 52 -1.30 -16.34 -0.88
C ASP A 52 0.23 -16.18 -0.82
N PHE A 53 0.73 -14.97 -0.49
CA PHE A 53 2.15 -14.65 -0.65
C PHE A 53 2.93 -14.64 0.66
N ASP A 54 2.30 -14.26 1.77
CA ASP A 54 3.00 -14.06 3.03
C ASP A 54 3.25 -15.36 3.78
N CYS A 55 2.30 -16.31 3.71
CA CYS A 55 2.36 -17.57 4.42
C CYS A 55 2.21 -18.76 3.46
N ALA A 56 2.58 -19.96 3.93
CA ALA A 56 2.38 -21.22 3.20
C ALA A 56 0.89 -21.64 3.09
N PHE A 57 -0.02 -20.82 3.60
CA PHE A 57 -1.47 -21.02 3.56
C PHE A 57 -2.15 -19.68 3.20
N PRO A 58 -3.33 -19.73 2.58
CA PRO A 58 -4.04 -18.53 2.18
C PRO A 58 -4.56 -17.76 3.40
N LEU A 59 -4.41 -16.45 3.36
CA LEU A 59 -4.95 -15.51 4.33
C LEU A 59 -6.11 -14.75 3.72
N LEU A 60 -7.20 -14.59 4.46
CA LEU A 60 -8.20 -13.59 4.15
C LEU A 60 -7.66 -12.24 4.62
N GLU A 61 -7.49 -11.31 3.72
CA GLU A 61 -7.05 -9.95 4.02
C GLU A 61 -8.21 -8.98 3.82
N GLU A 62 -8.52 -8.21 4.86
CA GLU A 62 -9.55 -7.17 4.87
C GLU A 62 -8.87 -5.81 5.06
N VAL A 63 -9.13 -4.87 4.16
CA VAL A 63 -8.63 -3.50 4.24
C VAL A 63 -9.80 -2.56 4.37
N LYS A 64 -9.86 -1.79 5.48
CA LYS A 64 -10.97 -0.87 5.78
C LYS A 64 -10.45 0.48 6.25
N GLY A 65 -11.15 1.54 5.88
CA GLY A 65 -10.84 2.89 6.31
C GLY A 65 -11.12 3.95 5.27
N SER A 66 -10.31 4.99 5.25
CA SER A 66 -10.38 6.04 4.23
C SER A 66 -9.03 6.62 3.90
N VAL A 67 -8.87 7.02 2.66
CA VAL A 67 -7.65 7.67 2.15
C VAL A 67 -8.00 9.06 1.63
N ARG A 68 -7.03 9.95 1.77
CA ARG A 68 -6.98 11.23 1.04
C ARG A 68 -6.10 11.02 -0.19
N ASP A 69 -6.68 11.28 -1.34
CA ASP A 69 -5.98 11.29 -2.61
C ASP A 69 -5.88 12.72 -3.13
N THR A 70 -4.68 13.15 -3.52
CA THR A 70 -4.41 14.49 -4.04
C THR A 70 -3.68 14.38 -5.37
N LEU A 71 -4.34 14.81 -6.42
CA LEU A 71 -3.85 14.83 -7.79
C LEU A 71 -3.20 16.17 -8.11
N PHE A 72 -2.01 16.14 -8.68
CA PHE A 72 -1.24 17.30 -9.12
C PHE A 72 -1.07 17.27 -10.64
N PHE A 73 -1.46 18.37 -11.26
CA PHE A 73 -1.40 18.52 -12.72
C PHE A 73 -0.34 19.55 -13.09
N ASP A 74 0.23 19.42 -14.29
CA ASP A 74 1.07 20.45 -14.90
C ASP A 74 0.22 21.59 -15.49
N GLN A 75 0.90 22.58 -16.10
CA GLN A 75 0.24 23.74 -16.73
C GLN A 75 -0.65 23.37 -17.94
N ASN A 76 -0.45 22.19 -18.50
CA ASN A 76 -1.24 21.67 -19.64
C ASN A 76 -2.42 20.81 -19.18
N GLY A 77 -2.58 20.61 -17.87
CA GLY A 77 -3.61 19.74 -17.29
C GLY A 77 -3.24 18.24 -17.29
N THR A 78 -1.98 17.90 -17.52
CA THR A 78 -1.49 16.52 -17.45
C THR A 78 -1.22 16.14 -16.02
N LEU A 79 -1.72 14.96 -15.56
CA LEU A 79 -1.40 14.42 -14.25
C LEU A 79 0.09 14.08 -14.18
N VAL A 80 0.80 14.69 -13.24
CA VAL A 80 2.25 14.48 -13.05
C VAL A 80 2.59 13.79 -11.75
N ARG A 81 1.69 13.88 -10.76
CA ARG A 81 1.91 13.29 -9.43
C ARG A 81 0.59 13.04 -8.73
N GLU A 82 0.54 11.98 -7.96
CA GLU A 82 -0.54 11.62 -7.06
C GLU A 82 0.03 11.40 -5.66
N TYR A 83 -0.66 11.85 -4.64
CA TYR A 83 -0.30 11.66 -3.25
C TYR A 83 -1.46 11.06 -2.48
N ILE A 84 -1.28 9.84 -2.00
CA ILE A 84 -2.28 9.09 -1.24
C ILE A 84 -1.80 8.96 0.20
N SER A 85 -2.65 9.28 1.16
CA SER A 85 -2.37 9.10 2.58
C SER A 85 -3.61 8.66 3.34
N PRO A 86 -3.47 7.85 4.40
CA PRO A 86 -4.57 7.55 5.30
C PRO A 86 -5.15 8.82 5.92
N GLN A 87 -6.44 8.85 6.18
CA GLN A 87 -7.09 9.94 6.90
C GLN A 87 -6.86 9.78 8.40
N PHE A 88 -6.60 10.90 9.10
CA PHE A 88 -6.36 10.90 10.56
C PHE A 88 -7.54 10.31 11.37
N GLN A 89 -8.77 10.46 10.91
CA GLN A 89 -10.00 9.96 11.56
C GLN A 89 -10.58 8.70 10.87
N GLY A 90 -9.78 7.92 10.20
CA GLY A 90 -10.21 6.75 9.45
C GLY A 90 -9.00 6.06 8.87
N ALA A 91 -7.95 5.94 9.68
CA ALA A 91 -6.73 5.23 9.31
C ALA A 91 -7.09 3.89 8.66
N LEU A 92 -6.32 3.51 7.66
CA LEU A 92 -6.49 2.20 7.07
C LEU A 92 -6.17 1.15 8.13
N THR A 93 -7.07 0.19 8.26
CA THR A 93 -6.88 -1.02 9.06
C THR A 93 -6.74 -2.18 8.12
N VAL A 94 -5.71 -2.97 8.30
CA VAL A 94 -5.48 -4.22 7.58
C VAL A 94 -5.63 -5.36 8.58
N ARG A 95 -6.50 -6.33 8.27
CA ARG A 95 -6.70 -7.54 9.08
C ARG A 95 -6.40 -8.76 8.24
N TRP A 96 -5.54 -9.61 8.73
CA TRP A 96 -5.23 -10.92 8.16
C TRP A 96 -5.86 -12.01 8.99
N THR A 97 -6.56 -12.93 8.36
CA THR A 97 -7.21 -14.07 9.02
C THR A 97 -6.83 -15.37 8.33
N ASN A 98 -6.27 -16.31 9.08
CA ASN A 98 -6.17 -17.69 8.63
C ASN A 98 -7.53 -18.35 8.77
N GLN A 99 -8.19 -18.64 7.65
CA GLN A 99 -9.53 -19.19 7.64
C GLN A 99 -9.63 -20.61 8.24
N ALA A 100 -8.51 -21.35 8.25
CA ALA A 100 -8.49 -22.70 8.81
C ALA A 100 -8.46 -22.72 10.35
N THR A 101 -7.74 -21.74 10.96
CA THR A 101 -7.61 -21.65 12.42
C THR A 101 -8.58 -20.64 13.03
N GLY A 102 -9.07 -19.68 12.26
CA GLY A 102 -9.86 -18.54 12.72
C GLY A 102 -9.02 -17.48 13.44
N ILE A 103 -7.70 -17.65 13.53
CA ILE A 103 -6.80 -16.68 14.17
C ILE A 103 -6.62 -15.49 13.23
N SER A 104 -6.70 -14.28 13.80
CA SER A 104 -6.51 -13.05 13.05
C SER A 104 -5.55 -12.10 13.73
N LEU A 105 -4.89 -11.28 12.94
CA LEU A 105 -4.03 -10.18 13.35
C LEU A 105 -4.46 -8.91 12.63
N GLU A 106 -4.21 -7.76 13.24
CA GLU A 106 -4.63 -6.46 12.71
C GLU A 106 -3.49 -5.46 12.84
N SER A 107 -3.39 -4.57 11.88
CA SER A 107 -2.49 -3.42 11.89
C SER A 107 -3.21 -2.16 11.41
N HIS A 108 -2.70 -1.02 11.86
CA HIS A 108 -3.09 0.28 11.33
C HIS A 108 -2.00 0.80 10.41
N GLU A 109 -2.40 1.21 9.21
CA GLU A 109 -1.49 1.80 8.23
C GLU A 109 -1.40 3.32 8.45
N ALA A 110 -0.17 3.83 8.48
CA ALA A 110 0.16 5.25 8.54
C ALA A 110 1.27 5.62 7.54
N SER A 111 1.31 4.92 6.42
CA SER A 111 2.21 5.24 5.31
C SER A 111 1.57 6.23 4.35
N SER A 112 2.39 6.87 3.54
CA SER A 112 1.96 7.69 2.41
C SER A 112 2.60 7.19 1.14
N LEU A 113 1.82 7.25 0.06
CA LEU A 113 2.23 6.84 -1.25
C LEU A 113 2.30 8.06 -2.17
N MET A 114 3.41 8.21 -2.88
CA MET A 114 3.58 9.24 -3.89
C MET A 114 3.91 8.58 -5.22
N ILE A 115 3.03 8.78 -6.19
CA ILE A 115 3.15 8.22 -7.55
C ILE A 115 3.51 9.36 -8.49
N TYR A 116 4.47 9.12 -9.37
CA TYR A 116 4.89 10.05 -10.41
C TYR A 116 4.57 9.46 -11.78
N TYR A 117 4.14 10.32 -12.66
CA TYR A 117 3.76 9.97 -14.03
C TYR A 117 4.65 10.68 -15.03
N ASN A 118 4.87 10.03 -16.17
CA ASN A 118 5.48 10.65 -17.34
C ASN A 118 4.46 11.55 -18.05
N PRO A 119 4.91 12.44 -18.95
CA PRO A 119 4.01 13.30 -19.73
C PRO A 119 2.97 12.54 -20.58
N ASP A 120 3.24 11.28 -20.92
CA ASP A 120 2.32 10.39 -21.63
C ASP A 120 1.29 9.69 -20.72
N GLY A 121 1.28 10.03 -19.43
CA GLY A 121 0.42 9.42 -18.42
C GLY A 121 0.90 8.08 -17.90
N SER A 122 1.99 7.53 -18.42
CA SER A 122 2.52 6.26 -17.95
C SER A 122 3.20 6.41 -16.58
N PHE A 123 3.12 5.36 -15.77
CA PHE A 123 3.82 5.27 -14.48
C PHE A 123 5.33 5.50 -14.64
N GLN A 124 5.92 6.35 -13.82
CA GLN A 124 7.35 6.62 -13.77
C GLN A 124 7.99 5.98 -12.55
N LYS A 125 7.55 6.37 -11.36
CA LYS A 125 8.04 5.85 -10.08
C LYS A 125 7.00 5.99 -8.98
N LEU A 126 7.17 5.16 -7.95
CA LEU A 126 6.40 5.19 -6.72
C LEU A 126 7.34 5.33 -5.55
N MET A 127 6.94 6.11 -4.56
CA MET A 127 7.60 6.19 -3.27
C MET A 127 6.57 5.90 -2.18
N ASN A 128 6.79 4.83 -1.42
CA ASN A 128 6.06 4.56 -0.19
C ASN A 128 6.91 5.00 1.01
N GLN A 129 6.30 5.66 1.98
CA GLN A 129 7.01 6.19 3.14
C GLN A 129 6.11 6.17 4.38
N GLY A 130 6.63 5.66 5.49
CA GLY A 130 5.97 5.65 6.79
C GLY A 130 5.82 4.26 7.36
N LEU A 131 4.77 4.05 8.12
CA LEU A 131 4.36 2.78 8.70
C LEU A 131 3.33 2.12 7.77
N THR A 132 3.76 1.13 7.00
CA THR A 132 2.82 0.35 6.18
C THR A 132 2.04 -0.60 7.09
N PHE A 133 2.73 -1.35 7.93
CA PHE A 133 2.10 -2.09 9.03
C PHE A 133 3.09 -2.41 10.15
N MET A 134 2.53 -2.64 11.33
CA MET A 134 3.25 -3.16 12.49
C MET A 134 2.30 -4.04 13.29
N VAL A 135 2.53 -5.32 13.24
CA VAL A 135 1.73 -6.32 13.94
C VAL A 135 2.45 -6.74 15.21
N THR A 136 1.80 -6.52 16.34
CA THR A 136 2.33 -6.90 17.64
C THR A 136 1.31 -7.74 18.41
N VAL A 137 1.81 -8.67 19.24
CA VAL A 137 0.99 -9.45 20.17
C VAL A 137 1.47 -9.15 21.58
N PRO A 138 0.56 -8.92 22.54
CA PRO A 138 0.93 -8.71 23.93
C PRO A 138 1.83 -9.84 24.45
N GLY A 139 2.98 -9.49 25.02
CA GLY A 139 3.93 -10.44 25.56
C GLY A 139 4.99 -10.99 24.59
N ALA A 140 4.86 -10.75 23.28
CA ALA A 140 5.85 -11.23 22.30
C ALA A 140 7.21 -10.52 22.38
N GLY A 141 7.28 -9.33 22.99
CA GLY A 141 8.51 -8.55 23.17
C GLY A 141 9.05 -7.89 21.89
N ARG A 142 8.53 -8.27 20.73
CA ARG A 142 8.89 -7.71 19.41
C ARG A 142 7.69 -7.79 18.46
N PRO A 143 7.66 -6.99 17.37
CA PRO A 143 6.68 -7.14 16.31
C PRO A 143 6.77 -8.56 15.69
N LEU A 144 5.61 -9.13 15.34
CA LEU A 144 5.54 -10.34 14.53
C LEU A 144 5.81 -10.04 13.05
N LEU A 145 5.37 -8.85 12.61
CA LEU A 145 5.61 -8.33 11.29
C LEU A 145 5.74 -6.81 11.38
N ALA A 146 6.74 -6.25 10.72
CA ALA A 146 6.93 -4.82 10.62
C ALA A 146 7.36 -4.42 9.20
N ASP A 147 6.68 -3.41 8.65
CA ASP A 147 7.08 -2.76 7.40
C ASP A 147 7.01 -1.25 7.62
N VAL A 148 8.17 -0.67 7.89
CA VAL A 148 8.33 0.73 8.29
C VAL A 148 9.54 1.32 7.62
N GLY A 149 9.36 2.41 6.90
CA GLY A 149 10.49 3.08 6.28
C GLY A 149 10.15 3.79 4.99
N ARG A 150 11.05 3.67 4.02
CA ARG A 150 10.88 4.23 2.69
C ARG A 150 11.33 3.23 1.64
N ILE A 151 10.49 3.03 0.63
CA ILE A 151 10.78 2.26 -0.58
C ILE A 151 10.55 3.16 -1.78
N VAL A 152 11.44 3.11 -2.77
CA VAL A 152 11.25 3.74 -4.08
C VAL A 152 11.32 2.67 -5.15
N ILE A 153 10.30 2.63 -5.98
CA ILE A 153 10.18 1.70 -7.10
C ILE A 153 10.14 2.50 -8.39
N GLU A 154 11.02 2.19 -9.34
CA GLU A 154 11.05 2.82 -10.65
C GLU A 154 10.63 1.85 -11.75
N ARG A 155 9.90 2.36 -12.72
CA ARG A 155 9.47 1.57 -13.88
C ARG A 155 10.66 0.92 -14.58
N GLY A 156 10.59 -0.40 -14.75
CA GLY A 156 11.62 -1.17 -15.46
C GLY A 156 12.92 -1.41 -14.68
N LYS A 157 13.07 -0.83 -13.48
CA LYS A 157 14.25 -1.03 -12.64
C LYS A 157 13.95 -1.80 -11.35
N GLY A 158 12.66 -1.85 -10.92
CA GLY A 158 12.27 -2.40 -9.64
C GLY A 158 12.60 -1.44 -8.48
N ILE A 159 12.96 -2.00 -7.31
CA ILE A 159 13.32 -1.21 -6.12
C ILE A 159 14.68 -0.55 -6.35
N THR A 160 14.71 0.79 -6.31
CA THR A 160 15.92 1.60 -6.49
C THR A 160 16.40 2.25 -5.20
N PHE A 161 15.55 2.27 -4.18
CA PHE A 161 15.91 2.74 -2.84
C PHE A 161 15.07 2.00 -1.80
N GLU A 162 15.74 1.60 -0.71
CA GLU A 162 15.12 0.99 0.45
C GLU A 162 15.82 1.50 1.72
N ALA A 163 15.04 1.90 2.72
CA ALA A 163 15.55 2.28 4.03
C ALA A 163 14.48 2.05 5.09
N GLY A 164 14.85 1.34 6.15
CA GLY A 164 13.96 0.97 7.24
C GLY A 164 13.88 -0.53 7.45
N VAL A 165 12.80 -0.98 8.06
CA VAL A 165 12.50 -2.41 8.29
C VAL A 165 11.42 -2.82 7.29
N HIS A 166 11.71 -3.80 6.46
CA HIS A 166 10.80 -4.30 5.43
C HIS A 166 10.75 -5.84 5.47
N GLN A 167 10.11 -6.38 6.54
CA GLN A 167 10.11 -7.82 6.78
C GLN A 167 9.33 -8.58 5.70
N GLU A 168 8.18 -8.07 5.27
CA GLU A 168 7.40 -8.68 4.18
C GLU A 168 8.20 -8.71 2.88
N LEU A 169 8.77 -7.58 2.50
CA LEU A 169 9.57 -7.46 1.28
C LEU A 169 10.77 -8.40 1.27
N ASN A 170 11.38 -8.62 2.44
CA ASN A 170 12.54 -9.48 2.61
C ASN A 170 12.17 -10.95 2.86
N GLY A 171 10.87 -11.29 2.92
CA GLY A 171 10.36 -12.63 3.19
C GLY A 171 10.55 -13.08 4.63
N ASP A 172 10.73 -12.16 5.59
CA ASP A 172 10.88 -12.47 7.02
C ASP A 172 9.49 -12.45 7.70
N THR A 173 8.61 -13.35 7.26
CA THR A 173 7.22 -13.45 7.72
C THR A 173 6.98 -14.65 8.65
N ALA A 174 8.01 -15.42 8.99
CA ALA A 174 7.86 -16.69 9.70
C ALA A 174 7.08 -16.56 11.04
N LEU A 175 7.42 -15.58 11.87
CA LEU A 175 6.74 -15.38 13.17
C LEU A 175 5.27 -15.02 13.01
N PHE A 176 4.95 -14.19 12.03
CA PHE A 176 3.60 -13.80 11.69
C PHE A 176 2.79 -15.02 11.23
N CYS A 177 3.35 -15.82 10.35
CA CYS A 177 2.71 -17.02 9.84
C CYS A 177 2.54 -18.10 10.92
N ASP A 178 3.56 -18.34 11.77
CA ASP A 178 3.49 -19.30 12.88
C ASP A 178 2.37 -18.93 13.85
N TYR A 179 2.24 -17.64 14.19
CA TYR A 179 1.17 -17.19 15.06
C TYR A 179 -0.22 -17.45 14.43
N LEU A 180 -0.41 -17.10 13.16
CA LEU A 180 -1.68 -17.33 12.45
C LEU A 180 -1.97 -18.83 12.24
N ALA A 181 -0.94 -19.67 12.17
CA ALA A 181 -1.10 -21.12 12.15
C ALA A 181 -1.49 -21.72 13.51
N GLY A 182 -1.41 -20.95 14.59
CA GLY A 182 -1.65 -21.44 15.95
C GLY A 182 -0.47 -22.21 16.55
N SER A 183 0.75 -21.98 16.03
CA SER A 183 1.99 -22.65 16.45
C SER A 183 2.86 -21.78 17.36
N GLY A 184 2.42 -20.54 17.64
CA GLY A 184 3.15 -19.52 18.39
C GLY A 184 2.84 -19.50 19.89
#